data_2ab4e8f846b6425a7f0fd53cff5ba34a
#
_entry.id   2ab4e8f846b6425a7f0fd53cff5ba34a
#
_cell.length_a   1.000
_cell.length_b   1.000
_cell.length_c   1.000
_cell.angle_alpha   90.00
_cell.angle_beta   90.00
_cell.angle_gamma   90.00
#
_symmetry.space_group_name_H-M   'P 1'
#
loop_
_entity.id
_entity.type
_entity.pdbx_description
1 polymer ?
#
loop_
_entity_poly.entity_id
_entity_poly.type
_entity_poly.pdbx_seq_one_letter_code
_entity_poly.pdbx_strand_id
1 'polypeptide(L)'
;MEKVKSMAEFVLNGKKILAVDDEPDILEVLEGEILGTCPDCTFDKATAYEAAAKMLETPYDVVILDIMGVRGFDLLDLAVSRNMKVAMFTAHALNPQALERSFKKGARAYIPKEKLGEIVPYLESILTTDYLPGWLYLLGKLMDFFDSKFEPGWKKKTSLPQ
;
A
#
# COMPACT_ATOMS: atom_id res chain seq x y z
N MET A 1 -34.86 1.21 4.82
CA MET A 1 -33.91 1.95 5.67
C MET A 1 -32.57 2.05 4.95
N GLU A 2 -32.11 3.27 4.73
CA GLU A 2 -30.84 3.46 4.05
C GLU A 2 -29.66 3.10 4.98
N LYS A 3 -28.69 2.39 4.40
CA LYS A 3 -27.47 2.03 5.11
C LYS A 3 -26.54 3.23 5.13
N VAL A 4 -26.09 3.62 6.31
CA VAL A 4 -25.13 4.71 6.45
C VAL A 4 -23.77 4.24 5.95
N LYS A 5 -23.15 5.01 5.04
CA LYS A 5 -21.82 4.72 4.55
C LYS A 5 -20.77 4.98 5.63
N SER A 6 -19.79 4.09 5.73
CA SER A 6 -18.63 4.32 6.60
C SER A 6 -17.75 5.44 6.04
N MET A 7 -16.87 6.01 6.86
CA MET A 7 -15.93 7.02 6.41
C MET A 7 -15.02 6.43 5.30
N ALA A 8 -14.58 5.17 5.43
CA ALA A 8 -13.78 4.49 4.42
C ALA A 8 -14.52 4.36 3.09
N GLU A 9 -15.82 4.04 3.12
CA GLU A 9 -16.66 4.01 1.91
C GLU A 9 -16.66 5.36 1.19
N PHE A 10 -16.83 6.45 1.94
CA PHE A 10 -16.82 7.79 1.36
C PHE A 10 -15.50 8.12 0.69
N VAL A 11 -14.39 7.82 1.36
CA VAL A 11 -13.05 8.12 0.86
C VAL A 11 -12.74 7.30 -0.39
N LEU A 12 -13.09 6.01 -0.38
CA LEU A 12 -12.76 5.09 -1.48
C LEU A 12 -13.74 5.14 -2.64
N ASN A 13 -14.94 5.70 -2.44
CA ASN A 13 -15.99 5.70 -3.44
C ASN A 13 -15.50 6.29 -4.78
N GLY A 14 -15.64 5.52 -5.86
CA GLY A 14 -15.25 5.94 -7.20
C GLY A 14 -13.75 5.95 -7.45
N LYS A 15 -12.93 5.53 -6.49
CA LYS A 15 -11.47 5.50 -6.66
C LYS A 15 -11.02 4.33 -7.51
N LYS A 16 -9.94 4.53 -8.26
CA LYS A 16 -9.31 3.50 -9.07
C LYS A 16 -8.06 2.99 -8.37
N ILE A 17 -8.04 1.68 -8.13
CA ILE A 17 -6.96 1.02 -7.41
C ILE A 17 -6.34 -0.04 -8.32
N LEU A 18 -5.01 -0.06 -8.39
CA LEU A 18 -4.25 -1.14 -9.03
C LEU A 18 -3.48 -1.89 -7.96
N ALA A 19 -3.58 -3.21 -7.96
CA ALA A 19 -2.76 -4.06 -7.09
C ALA A 19 -1.88 -4.97 -7.94
N VAL A 20 -0.59 -5.05 -7.60
CA VAL A 20 0.41 -5.83 -8.31
C VAL A 20 1.07 -6.80 -7.36
N ASP A 21 0.95 -8.09 -7.64
CA ASP A 21 1.51 -9.16 -6.80
C ASP A 21 1.63 -10.42 -7.68
N ASP A 22 2.72 -11.13 -7.58
CA ASP A 22 2.89 -12.37 -8.36
C ASP A 22 2.09 -13.55 -7.79
N GLU A 23 1.45 -13.36 -6.63
CA GLU A 23 0.57 -14.36 -6.02
C GLU A 23 -0.90 -13.99 -6.29
N PRO A 24 -1.58 -14.67 -7.26
CA PRO A 24 -2.97 -14.34 -7.60
C PRO A 24 -3.94 -14.45 -6.42
N ASP A 25 -3.68 -15.35 -5.49
CA ASP A 25 -4.54 -15.55 -4.32
C ASP A 25 -4.57 -14.30 -3.43
N ILE A 26 -3.42 -13.62 -3.29
CA ILE A 26 -3.33 -12.38 -2.52
C ILE A 26 -4.18 -11.29 -3.20
N LEU A 27 -4.12 -11.19 -4.52
CA LEU A 27 -4.91 -10.22 -5.27
C LEU A 27 -6.41 -10.44 -5.09
N GLU A 28 -6.85 -11.69 -5.07
CA GLU A 28 -8.25 -12.02 -4.84
C GLU A 28 -8.72 -11.63 -3.44
N VAL A 29 -7.91 -11.90 -2.43
CA VAL A 29 -8.25 -11.53 -1.04
C VAL A 29 -8.28 -10.01 -0.87
N LEU A 30 -7.30 -9.30 -1.45
CA LEU A 30 -7.29 -7.83 -1.44
C LEU A 30 -8.55 -7.27 -2.10
N GLU A 31 -8.91 -7.79 -3.26
CA GLU A 31 -10.12 -7.38 -3.97
C GLU A 31 -11.35 -7.55 -3.10
N GLY A 32 -11.47 -8.70 -2.43
CA GLY A 32 -12.59 -8.97 -1.52
C GLY A 32 -12.66 -8.00 -0.36
N GLU A 33 -11.52 -7.70 0.26
CA GLU A 33 -11.46 -6.75 1.37
C GLU A 33 -11.86 -5.33 0.94
N ILE A 34 -11.33 -4.87 -0.18
CA ILE A 34 -11.55 -3.51 -0.65
C ILE A 34 -12.97 -3.34 -1.20
N LEU A 35 -13.40 -4.22 -2.10
CA LEU A 35 -14.74 -4.13 -2.69
C LEU A 35 -15.83 -4.49 -1.69
N GLY A 36 -15.52 -5.30 -0.67
CA GLY A 36 -16.44 -5.58 0.43
C GLY A 36 -16.79 -4.33 1.23
N THR A 37 -15.84 -3.41 1.38
CA THR A 37 -16.04 -2.14 2.06
C THR A 37 -16.59 -1.08 1.11
N CYS A 38 -16.06 -1.01 -0.11
CA CYS A 38 -16.47 -0.02 -1.11
C CYS A 38 -16.74 -0.68 -2.46
N PRO A 39 -17.98 -1.11 -2.74
CA PRO A 39 -18.33 -1.77 -4.01
C PRO A 39 -18.16 -0.86 -5.23
N ASP A 40 -18.15 0.45 -5.04
CA ASP A 40 -18.05 1.43 -6.14
C ASP A 40 -16.61 1.76 -6.52
N CYS A 41 -15.61 1.12 -5.88
CA CYS A 41 -14.22 1.21 -6.30
C CYS A 41 -14.01 0.44 -7.60
N THR A 42 -13.04 0.90 -8.42
CA THR A 42 -12.49 0.11 -9.51
C THR A 42 -11.22 -0.57 -9.01
N PHE A 43 -11.12 -1.89 -9.16
CA PHE A 43 -9.97 -2.65 -8.68
C PHE A 43 -9.38 -3.45 -9.84
N ASP A 44 -8.18 -3.07 -10.27
CA ASP A 44 -7.44 -3.75 -11.33
C ASP A 44 -6.27 -4.54 -10.73
N LYS A 45 -5.89 -5.63 -11.38
CA LYS A 45 -4.87 -6.57 -10.90
C LYS A 45 -3.83 -6.83 -11.97
N ALA A 46 -2.58 -6.98 -11.55
CA ALA A 46 -1.49 -7.44 -12.42
C ALA A 46 -0.57 -8.38 -11.63
N THR A 47 -0.05 -9.41 -12.31
CA THR A 47 0.81 -10.41 -11.66
C THR A 47 2.26 -10.32 -12.12
N ALA A 48 2.59 -9.40 -13.04
CA ALA A 48 3.92 -9.25 -13.61
C ALA A 48 4.25 -7.78 -13.85
N TYR A 49 5.54 -7.48 -13.85
CA TYR A 49 6.06 -6.13 -14.06
C TYR A 49 5.55 -5.50 -15.37
N GLU A 50 5.66 -6.25 -16.47
CA GLU A 50 5.33 -5.71 -17.81
C GLU A 50 3.86 -5.29 -17.91
N ALA A 51 2.96 -6.13 -17.40
CA ALA A 51 1.54 -5.82 -17.39
C ALA A 51 1.25 -4.60 -16.51
N ALA A 52 1.85 -4.56 -15.32
CA ALA A 52 1.69 -3.44 -14.39
C ALA A 52 2.21 -2.14 -14.97
N ALA A 53 3.40 -2.15 -15.58
CA ALA A 53 3.98 -0.95 -16.19
C ALA A 53 3.09 -0.38 -17.28
N LYS A 54 2.48 -1.25 -18.08
CA LYS A 54 1.53 -0.83 -19.12
C LYS A 54 0.26 -0.25 -18.51
N MET A 55 -0.28 -0.86 -17.46
CA MET A 55 -1.48 -0.36 -16.78
C MET A 55 -1.23 1.00 -16.15
N LEU A 56 -0.01 1.27 -15.68
CA LEU A 56 0.37 2.57 -15.11
C LEU A 56 0.46 3.69 -16.14
N GLU A 57 0.25 3.41 -17.42
CA GLU A 57 0.08 4.46 -18.44
C GLU A 57 -1.23 5.22 -18.25
N THR A 58 -2.20 4.64 -17.52
CA THR A 58 -3.42 5.32 -17.14
C THR A 58 -3.36 5.68 -15.65
N PRO A 59 -4.03 6.76 -15.20
CA PRO A 59 -3.94 7.18 -13.80
C PRO A 59 -4.72 6.26 -12.86
N TYR A 60 -4.13 6.00 -11.69
CA TYR A 60 -4.78 5.34 -10.56
C TYR A 60 -4.71 6.25 -9.34
N ASP A 61 -5.70 6.16 -8.48
CA ASP A 61 -5.72 6.92 -7.22
C ASP A 61 -4.79 6.30 -6.18
N VAL A 62 -4.72 4.96 -6.15
CA VAL A 62 -3.80 4.22 -5.28
C VAL A 62 -3.25 3.03 -6.04
N VAL A 63 -1.96 2.77 -5.88
CA VAL A 63 -1.29 1.58 -6.42
C VAL A 63 -0.72 0.78 -5.25
N ILE A 64 -1.07 -0.49 -5.16
CA ILE A 64 -0.59 -1.41 -4.13
C ILE A 64 0.44 -2.34 -4.78
N LEU A 65 1.68 -2.32 -4.31
CA LEU A 65 2.78 -3.05 -4.94
C LEU A 65 3.44 -4.02 -3.98
N ASP A 66 3.58 -5.28 -4.38
CA ASP A 66 4.52 -6.18 -3.75
C ASP A 66 5.94 -5.75 -4.16
N ILE A 67 6.92 -6.00 -3.29
CA ILE A 67 8.32 -5.64 -3.56
C ILE A 67 9.00 -6.73 -4.39
N MET A 68 8.86 -7.99 -3.96
CA MET A 68 9.50 -9.13 -4.61
C MET A 68 8.59 -9.71 -5.70
N GLY A 69 9.22 -10.27 -6.74
CA GLY A 69 8.51 -10.99 -7.79
C GLY A 69 7.96 -10.14 -8.93
N VAL A 70 7.73 -8.85 -8.69
CA VAL A 70 7.16 -7.92 -9.68
C VAL A 70 8.03 -6.68 -9.89
N ARG A 71 9.25 -6.66 -9.36
CA ARG A 71 10.14 -5.48 -9.39
C ARG A 71 9.44 -4.26 -8.78
N GLY A 72 8.95 -4.44 -7.54
CA GLY A 72 8.10 -3.45 -6.89
C GLY A 72 8.72 -2.06 -6.75
N PHE A 73 10.03 -1.96 -6.48
CA PHE A 73 10.69 -0.64 -6.38
C PHE A 73 10.78 0.07 -7.71
N ASP A 74 10.93 -0.65 -8.83
CA ASP A 74 10.92 -0.05 -10.16
C ASP A 74 9.51 0.46 -10.51
N LEU A 75 8.47 -0.30 -10.17
CA LEU A 75 7.09 0.14 -10.35
C LEU A 75 6.76 1.33 -9.44
N LEU A 76 7.32 1.36 -8.22
CA LEU A 76 7.16 2.50 -7.32
C LEU A 76 7.73 3.78 -7.97
N ASP A 77 8.95 3.71 -8.49
CA ASP A 77 9.57 4.86 -9.17
C ASP A 77 8.69 5.36 -10.33
N LEU A 78 8.16 4.43 -11.12
CA LEU A 78 7.31 4.75 -12.26
C LEU A 78 6.01 5.43 -11.81
N ALA A 79 5.32 4.85 -10.82
CA ALA A 79 4.05 5.40 -10.33
C ALA A 79 4.23 6.77 -9.68
N VAL A 80 5.28 6.94 -8.86
CA VAL A 80 5.58 8.21 -8.20
C VAL A 80 5.92 9.29 -9.24
N SER A 81 6.65 8.93 -10.29
CA SER A 81 6.98 9.88 -11.38
C SER A 81 5.75 10.40 -12.09
N ARG A 82 4.64 9.68 -11.99
CA ARG A 82 3.34 10.03 -12.58
C ARG A 82 2.35 10.55 -11.53
N ASN A 83 2.84 10.94 -10.36
CA ASN A 83 2.05 11.50 -9.26
C ASN A 83 0.98 10.56 -8.69
N MET A 84 1.19 9.27 -8.78
CA MET A 84 0.30 8.29 -8.17
C MET A 84 0.73 8.00 -6.73
N LYS A 85 -0.23 7.72 -5.86
CA LYS A 85 0.03 7.34 -4.48
C LYS A 85 0.22 5.83 -4.39
N VAL A 86 1.28 5.40 -3.72
CA VAL A 86 1.69 3.99 -3.70
C VAL A 86 1.76 3.48 -2.27
N ALA A 87 1.20 2.28 -2.05
CA ALA A 87 1.39 1.50 -0.83
C ALA A 87 2.24 0.27 -1.18
N MET A 88 3.38 0.08 -0.50
CA MET A 88 4.12 -1.17 -0.60
C MET A 88 3.44 -2.20 0.31
N PHE A 89 3.31 -3.43 -0.17
CA PHE A 89 2.57 -4.48 0.53
C PHE A 89 3.34 -5.79 0.39
N THR A 90 4.05 -6.21 1.44
CA THR A 90 5.07 -7.25 1.31
C THR A 90 5.08 -8.27 2.45
N ALA A 91 5.51 -9.49 2.12
CA ALA A 91 5.83 -10.54 3.09
C ALA A 91 7.32 -10.90 3.03
N HIS A 92 7.87 -11.02 1.82
CA HIS A 92 9.24 -11.50 1.62
C HIS A 92 10.30 -10.42 1.83
N ALA A 93 9.96 -9.17 1.60
CA ALA A 93 10.86 -8.04 1.84
C ALA A 93 10.47 -7.27 3.12
N LEU A 94 10.19 -7.99 4.20
CA LEU A 94 9.82 -7.41 5.49
C LEU A 94 11.08 -7.21 6.32
N ASN A 95 11.71 -6.05 6.17
CA ASN A 95 12.95 -5.67 6.87
C ASN A 95 13.08 -4.14 6.94
N PRO A 96 13.91 -3.62 7.88
CA PRO A 96 14.08 -2.17 8.04
C PRO A 96 14.60 -1.47 6.79
N GLN A 97 15.46 -2.12 6.02
CA GLN A 97 16.04 -1.53 4.81
C GLN A 97 14.98 -1.29 3.74
N ALA A 98 14.09 -2.26 3.53
CA ALA A 98 12.99 -2.13 2.56
C ALA A 98 11.98 -1.09 3.02
N LEU A 99 11.69 -1.02 4.33
CA LEU A 99 10.82 0.00 4.90
C LEU A 99 11.39 1.40 4.66
N GLU A 100 12.67 1.61 4.99
CA GLU A 100 13.34 2.89 4.78
C GLU A 100 13.38 3.26 3.30
N ARG A 101 13.70 2.30 2.44
CA ARG A 101 13.76 2.52 0.99
C ARG A 101 12.40 2.93 0.42
N SER A 102 11.33 2.28 0.89
CA SER A 102 9.96 2.65 0.50
C SER A 102 9.65 4.10 0.88
N PHE A 103 9.99 4.51 2.10
CA PHE A 103 9.81 5.88 2.56
C PHE A 103 10.61 6.86 1.69
N LYS A 104 11.90 6.60 1.48
CA LYS A 104 12.78 7.51 0.73
C LYS A 104 12.40 7.63 -0.75
N LYS A 105 11.84 6.58 -1.34
CA LYS A 105 11.43 6.58 -2.75
C LYS A 105 10.06 7.19 -2.98
N GLY A 106 9.35 7.60 -1.93
CA GLY A 106 8.10 8.31 -2.06
C GLY A 106 6.85 7.44 -1.94
N ALA A 107 6.98 6.18 -1.51
CA ALA A 107 5.80 5.40 -1.17
C ALA A 107 5.06 6.06 0.00
N ARG A 108 3.75 5.91 0.03
CA ARG A 108 2.90 6.48 1.07
C ARG A 108 2.71 5.55 2.25
N ALA A 109 3.01 4.26 2.07
CA ALA A 109 2.84 3.25 3.10
C ALA A 109 3.73 2.04 2.83
N TYR A 110 3.99 1.27 3.88
CA TYR A 110 4.69 0.00 3.83
C TYR A 110 3.95 -0.93 4.78
N ILE A 111 3.22 -1.90 4.23
CA ILE A 111 2.26 -2.70 4.97
C ILE A 111 2.63 -4.18 4.87
N PRO A 112 2.77 -4.87 6.02
CA PRO A 112 2.97 -6.32 6.00
C PRO A 112 1.75 -7.05 5.46
N LYS A 113 1.95 -8.10 4.66
CA LYS A 113 0.83 -8.91 4.14
C LYS A 113 0.02 -9.56 5.25
N GLU A 114 0.61 -9.77 6.43
CA GLU A 114 -0.12 -10.26 7.60
C GLU A 114 -1.23 -9.30 8.03
N LYS A 115 -1.15 -8.04 7.64
CA LYS A 115 -2.13 -6.99 7.96
C LYS A 115 -3.15 -6.76 6.85
N LEU A 116 -3.32 -7.72 5.94
CA LEU A 116 -4.25 -7.60 4.81
C LEU A 116 -5.67 -7.25 5.26
N GLY A 117 -6.14 -7.82 6.36
CA GLY A 117 -7.47 -7.54 6.89
C GLY A 117 -7.66 -6.10 7.38
N GLU A 118 -6.57 -5.32 7.50
CA GLU A 118 -6.59 -3.93 7.93
C GLU A 118 -6.23 -2.97 6.79
N ILE A 119 -6.22 -3.45 5.54
CA ILE A 119 -5.74 -2.66 4.39
C ILE A 119 -6.56 -1.39 4.18
N VAL A 120 -7.87 -1.43 4.38
CA VAL A 120 -8.76 -0.31 4.07
C VAL A 120 -8.43 0.95 4.87
N PRO A 121 -8.22 0.90 6.20
CA PRO A 121 -7.80 2.08 6.95
C PRO A 121 -6.50 2.71 6.44
N TYR A 122 -5.54 1.90 5.98
CA TYR A 122 -4.29 2.42 5.43
C TYR A 122 -4.53 3.13 4.10
N LEU A 123 -5.39 2.59 3.23
CA LEU A 123 -5.75 3.27 1.98
C LEU A 123 -6.48 4.58 2.25
N GLU A 124 -7.38 4.58 3.21
CA GLU A 124 -8.07 5.80 3.64
C GLU A 124 -7.07 6.86 4.09
N SER A 125 -6.10 6.49 4.92
CA SER A 125 -5.05 7.40 5.39
C SER A 125 -4.24 7.97 4.22
N ILE A 126 -3.84 7.13 3.26
CA ILE A 126 -3.09 7.55 2.08
C ILE A 126 -3.85 8.62 1.30
N LEU A 127 -5.15 8.46 1.16
CA LEU A 127 -6.00 9.35 0.37
C LEU A 127 -6.36 10.66 1.08
N THR A 128 -6.27 10.69 2.41
CA THR A 128 -6.76 11.84 3.21
C THR A 128 -5.66 12.61 3.95
N THR A 129 -4.42 12.10 3.97
CA THR A 129 -3.34 12.77 4.72
C THR A 129 -2.20 13.16 3.80
N ASP A 130 -1.42 14.14 4.23
CA ASP A 130 -0.16 14.50 3.59
C ASP A 130 0.91 13.43 3.89
N TYR A 131 2.04 13.52 3.21
CA TYR A 131 3.09 12.50 3.22
C TYR A 131 3.59 12.17 4.63
N LEU A 132 4.10 13.15 5.35
CA LEU A 132 4.68 12.89 6.68
C LEU A 132 3.63 12.50 7.71
N PRO A 133 2.48 13.19 7.84
CA PRO A 133 1.44 12.74 8.77
C PRO A 133 0.96 11.32 8.47
N GLY A 134 0.85 10.94 7.20
CA GLY A 134 0.47 9.59 6.81
C GLY A 134 1.48 8.54 7.29
N TRP A 135 2.77 8.83 7.15
CA TRP A 135 3.82 7.93 7.63
C TRP A 135 3.85 7.83 9.15
N LEU A 136 3.64 8.95 9.86
CA LEU A 136 3.56 8.92 11.32
C LEU A 136 2.38 8.09 11.81
N TYR A 137 1.25 8.19 11.14
CA TYR A 137 0.08 7.36 11.44
C TYR A 137 0.41 5.87 11.25
N LEU A 138 0.98 5.52 10.10
CA LEU A 138 1.33 4.14 9.77
C LEU A 138 2.34 3.56 10.77
N LEU A 139 3.41 4.30 11.05
CA LEU A 139 4.44 3.84 11.97
C LEU A 139 3.88 3.68 13.38
N GLY A 140 3.01 4.60 13.82
CA GLY A 140 2.33 4.47 15.11
C GLY A 140 1.47 3.21 15.20
N LYS A 141 0.77 2.88 14.14
CA LYS A 141 -0.08 1.67 14.08
C LYS A 141 0.73 0.39 14.04
N LEU A 142 1.87 0.38 13.34
CA LEU A 142 2.63 -0.84 13.05
C LEU A 142 3.90 -0.99 13.88
N MET A 143 4.19 -0.06 14.81
CA MET A 143 5.45 -0.09 15.55
C MET A 143 5.64 -1.39 16.33
N ASP A 144 4.62 -1.84 17.06
CA ASP A 144 4.71 -3.09 17.83
C ASP A 144 4.95 -4.29 16.91
N PHE A 145 4.31 -4.30 15.75
CA PHE A 145 4.52 -5.36 14.77
C PHE A 145 5.97 -5.35 14.28
N PHE A 146 6.48 -4.20 13.87
CA PHE A 146 7.87 -4.09 13.39
C PHE A 146 8.87 -4.44 14.48
N ASP A 147 8.65 -3.99 15.72
CA ASP A 147 9.52 -4.32 16.84
C ASP A 147 9.57 -5.82 17.09
N SER A 148 8.45 -6.53 16.85
CA SER A 148 8.39 -7.98 17.02
C SER A 148 9.09 -8.75 15.90
N LYS A 149 9.27 -8.15 14.73
CA LYS A 149 9.85 -8.80 13.54
C LYS A 149 11.29 -8.38 13.26
N PHE A 150 11.66 -7.15 13.63
CA PHE A 150 12.97 -6.58 13.31
C PHE A 150 13.90 -6.68 14.52
N GLU A 151 15.22 -6.61 14.27
CA GLU A 151 16.21 -6.66 15.34
C GLU A 151 16.11 -5.45 16.28
N PRO A 152 16.46 -5.60 17.57
CA PRO A 152 16.44 -4.47 18.51
C PRO A 152 17.29 -3.30 18.00
N GLY A 153 16.78 -2.08 18.17
CA GLY A 153 17.49 -0.86 17.75
C GLY A 153 17.37 -0.56 16.27
N TRP A 154 16.55 -1.29 15.53
CA TRP A 154 16.41 -1.11 14.08
C TRP A 154 16.03 0.32 13.68
N LYS A 155 15.15 0.96 14.45
CA LYS A 155 14.64 2.30 14.09
C LYS A 155 15.75 3.35 14.15
N LYS A 156 16.67 3.23 15.09
CA LYS A 156 17.81 4.16 15.23
C LYS A 156 18.78 4.08 14.04
N LYS A 157 18.77 2.97 13.32
CA LYS A 157 19.62 2.76 12.15
C LYS A 157 18.99 3.24 10.86
N THR A 158 17.78 3.81 10.93
CA THR A 158 17.03 4.28 9.78
C THR A 158 16.79 5.78 9.85
N SER A 159 16.43 6.38 8.70
CA SER A 159 16.09 7.80 8.59
C SER A 159 14.56 8.01 8.55
N LEU A 160 13.81 7.16 9.22
CA LEU A 160 12.35 7.25 9.25
C LEU A 160 11.89 8.44 10.12
N PRO A 161 10.70 9.02 9.83
CA PRO A 161 10.18 10.12 10.64
C PRO A 161 9.89 9.65 12.06
N GLN A 162 10.10 10.57 13.03
CA GLN A 162 9.91 10.31 14.46
C GLN A 162 8.52 10.73 14.92
#